data_da69507d917c2cf57ea95609f299557a
#
_entry.id   da69507d917c2cf57ea95609f299557a
#
_cell.length_a   1.000
_cell.length_b   1.000
_cell.length_c   1.000
_cell.angle_alpha   90.00
_cell.angle_beta   90.00
_cell.angle_gamma   90.00
#
_symmetry.space_group_name_H-M   'P 1'
#
loop_
_entity.id
_entity.type
_entity.pdbx_description
1 polymer ?
#
loop_
_entity_poly.entity_id
_entity_poly.type
_entity_poly.pdbx_seq_one_letter_code
_entity_poly.pdbx_strand_id
1 'polypeptide(L)'
;MLKNYFKIAIAVLKRRKFFTFISLFGISFTLTILMLGSAFVDKLLSPSYPDLKKNRSLYISTLTIENSKQGWTNSSSASYYFLDRYVSKLKTPEKIAFYTFSHPANTYVNNKKIVVEIKNTNDIYWEVAEYDFLEGKPYTKQQVDQAAKVAVISESTKKAYFGDFKSVLGKYIEADNENYRVIGVVKDLPKTMRNFYGDVYLPYTLVKGDYKKVELLSNFGAILLAKNEADVPKVSAEYYQMLSKVPTLNKDFDKVYAHLDTEIEKFSRGVVGNNQNSGMGKIIAYSALFILMFLLLPTINLVNINITRIMERSSEIGVRKAFGASSKTLVYQFLVENVILTLLGGFIGVLLSVFAIYNLT
;
A
#
# COMPACT_ATOMS: atom_id res chain seq x y z
N MET A 1 -38.24 -30.15 11.82
CA MET A 1 -38.40 -29.61 10.45
C MET A 1 -37.10 -29.21 9.80
N LEU A 2 -36.25 -28.34 10.38
CA LEU A 2 -34.97 -27.89 9.83
C LEU A 2 -34.02 -29.04 9.41
N LYS A 3 -33.86 -30.08 10.22
CA LYS A 3 -33.02 -31.26 9.91
C LYS A 3 -33.45 -31.97 8.62
N ASN A 4 -34.78 -32.03 8.33
CA ASN A 4 -35.30 -32.63 7.11
C ASN A 4 -35.04 -31.74 5.89
N TYR A 5 -35.22 -30.41 5.99
CA TYR A 5 -34.86 -29.47 4.93
C TYR A 5 -33.37 -29.54 4.58
N PHE A 6 -32.49 -29.67 5.58
CA PHE A 6 -31.06 -29.83 5.36
C PHE A 6 -30.72 -31.12 4.61
N LYS A 7 -31.32 -32.28 4.99
CA LYS A 7 -31.11 -33.54 4.27
C LYS A 7 -31.61 -33.47 2.83
N ILE A 8 -32.76 -32.86 2.61
CA ILE A 8 -33.35 -32.69 1.27
C ILE A 8 -32.46 -31.77 0.43
N ALA A 9 -31.99 -30.66 0.99
CA ALA A 9 -31.09 -29.72 0.30
C ALA A 9 -29.81 -30.43 -0.18
N ILE A 10 -29.12 -31.17 0.71
CA ILE A 10 -27.92 -31.93 0.33
C ILE A 10 -28.20 -32.96 -0.76
N ALA A 11 -29.31 -33.67 -0.68
CA ALA A 11 -29.69 -34.65 -1.69
C ALA A 11 -29.92 -33.99 -3.06
N VAL A 12 -30.57 -32.82 -3.09
CA VAL A 12 -30.78 -32.03 -4.30
C VAL A 12 -29.48 -31.54 -4.91
N LEU A 13 -28.58 -31.00 -4.06
CA LEU A 13 -27.26 -30.53 -4.51
C LEU A 13 -26.41 -31.65 -5.11
N LYS A 14 -26.42 -32.84 -4.51
CA LYS A 14 -25.74 -34.04 -5.04
C LYS A 14 -26.33 -34.54 -6.35
N ARG A 15 -27.67 -34.43 -6.55
CA ARG A 15 -28.35 -34.89 -7.76
C ARG A 15 -28.06 -33.95 -8.95
N ARG A 16 -27.83 -32.66 -8.72
CA ARG A 16 -27.63 -31.63 -9.77
C ARG A 16 -26.20 -31.03 -9.71
N LYS A 17 -25.23 -31.89 -9.90
CA LYS A 17 -23.81 -31.56 -9.75
C LYS A 17 -23.36 -30.32 -10.55
N PHE A 18 -23.83 -30.20 -11.81
CA PHE A 18 -23.42 -29.09 -12.69
C PHE A 18 -23.90 -27.72 -12.19
N PHE A 19 -25.18 -27.59 -11.86
CA PHE A 19 -25.74 -26.35 -11.33
C PHE A 19 -25.18 -26.01 -9.96
N THR A 20 -24.96 -27.02 -9.11
CA THR A 20 -24.31 -26.84 -7.81
C THR A 20 -22.87 -26.32 -7.97
N PHE A 21 -22.11 -26.91 -8.91
CA PHE A 21 -20.74 -26.48 -9.20
C PHE A 21 -20.69 -25.01 -9.69
N ILE A 22 -21.54 -24.63 -10.67
CA ILE A 22 -21.58 -23.25 -11.18
C ILE A 22 -21.93 -22.26 -10.07
N SER A 23 -22.93 -22.61 -9.23
CA SER A 23 -23.31 -21.74 -8.11
C SER A 23 -22.18 -21.59 -7.07
N LEU A 24 -21.57 -22.70 -6.67
CA LEU A 24 -20.45 -22.69 -5.71
C LEU A 24 -19.25 -21.93 -6.28
N PHE A 25 -18.91 -22.17 -7.55
CA PHE A 25 -17.83 -21.45 -8.22
C PHE A 25 -18.10 -19.94 -8.26
N GLY A 26 -19.30 -19.53 -8.70
CA GLY A 26 -19.65 -18.11 -8.77
C GLY A 26 -19.58 -17.41 -7.41
N ILE A 27 -20.12 -18.04 -6.35
CA ILE A 27 -20.10 -17.48 -5.00
C ILE A 27 -18.66 -17.44 -4.45
N SER A 28 -17.92 -18.55 -4.54
CA SER A 28 -16.56 -18.64 -3.99
C SER A 28 -15.59 -17.70 -4.71
N PHE A 29 -15.67 -17.63 -6.03
CA PHE A 29 -14.82 -16.74 -6.83
C PHE A 29 -15.09 -15.26 -6.52
N THR A 30 -16.36 -14.86 -6.46
CA THR A 30 -16.74 -13.49 -6.09
C THR A 30 -16.23 -13.12 -4.71
N LEU A 31 -16.44 -13.96 -3.71
CA LEU A 31 -15.98 -13.70 -2.34
C LEU A 31 -14.45 -13.66 -2.26
N THR A 32 -13.76 -14.55 -2.99
CA THR A 32 -12.28 -14.51 -3.05
C THR A 32 -11.79 -13.16 -3.58
N ILE A 33 -12.34 -12.68 -4.70
CA ILE A 33 -11.94 -11.38 -5.28
C ILE A 33 -12.24 -10.22 -4.33
N LEU A 34 -13.42 -10.20 -3.71
CA LEU A 34 -13.79 -9.15 -2.77
C LEU A 34 -12.89 -9.15 -1.52
N MET A 35 -12.53 -10.33 -1.01
CA MET A 35 -11.62 -10.45 0.12
C MET A 35 -10.19 -10.04 -0.23
N LEU A 36 -9.70 -10.39 -1.42
CA LEU A 36 -8.39 -9.92 -1.90
C LEU A 36 -8.38 -8.40 -2.07
N GLY A 37 -9.45 -7.84 -2.64
CA GLY A 37 -9.60 -6.39 -2.77
C GLY A 37 -9.63 -5.68 -1.41
N SER A 38 -10.38 -6.22 -0.42
CA SER A 38 -10.41 -5.66 0.93
C SER A 38 -9.05 -5.75 1.63
N ALA A 39 -8.34 -6.88 1.48
CA ALA A 39 -6.99 -7.04 2.04
C ALA A 39 -5.98 -6.06 1.41
N PHE A 40 -6.10 -5.80 0.11
CA PHE A 40 -5.29 -4.80 -0.57
C PHE A 40 -5.55 -3.38 -0.05
N VAL A 41 -6.82 -3.00 0.11
CA VAL A 41 -7.20 -1.70 0.68
C VAL A 41 -6.74 -1.59 2.13
N ASP A 42 -6.89 -2.63 2.93
CA ASP A 42 -6.39 -2.67 4.30
C ASP A 42 -4.88 -2.44 4.35
N LYS A 43 -4.09 -3.09 3.49
CA LYS A 43 -2.64 -2.88 3.39
C LYS A 43 -2.25 -1.44 3.04
N LEU A 44 -3.07 -0.74 2.26
CA LEU A 44 -2.86 0.68 1.94
C LEU A 44 -3.21 1.61 3.12
N LEU A 45 -4.22 1.27 3.89
CA LEU A 45 -4.75 2.12 4.96
C LEU A 45 -4.12 1.83 6.32
N SER A 46 -3.94 0.54 6.65
CA SER A 46 -3.50 0.15 7.98
C SER A 46 -2.02 0.45 8.22
N PRO A 47 -1.68 0.93 9.42
CA PRO A 47 -0.30 1.04 9.85
C PRO A 47 0.43 -0.29 9.73
N SER A 48 1.63 -0.26 9.19
CA SER A 48 2.46 -1.46 9.03
C SER A 48 3.93 -1.09 9.19
N TYR A 49 4.72 -2.02 9.71
CA TYR A 49 6.16 -1.83 9.88
C TYR A 49 6.84 -1.37 8.57
N PRO A 50 7.67 -0.34 8.59
CA PRO A 50 8.06 0.53 9.71
C PRO A 50 7.17 1.78 9.84
N ASP A 51 6.10 1.90 9.06
CA ASP A 51 5.20 3.04 9.00
C ASP A 51 4.01 2.86 9.97
N LEU A 52 4.32 2.71 11.26
CA LEU A 52 3.31 2.48 12.30
C LEU A 52 2.45 3.73 12.59
N LYS A 53 2.89 4.90 12.11
CA LYS A 53 2.19 6.18 12.27
C LYS A 53 1.51 6.64 10.98
N LYS A 54 1.25 5.72 10.03
CA LYS A 54 0.68 5.99 8.71
C LYS A 54 -0.58 6.86 8.73
N ASN A 55 -1.48 6.64 9.68
CA ASN A 55 -2.75 7.37 9.81
C ASN A 55 -2.58 8.87 10.11
N ARG A 56 -1.40 9.30 10.55
CA ARG A 56 -1.06 10.71 10.81
C ARG A 56 0.18 11.18 10.04
N SER A 57 0.63 10.39 9.08
CA SER A 57 1.77 10.70 8.21
C SER A 57 1.30 11.21 6.85
N LEU A 58 1.97 12.24 6.36
CA LEU A 58 1.76 12.83 5.04
C LEU A 58 3.09 12.83 4.28
N TYR A 59 3.04 12.54 2.98
CA TYR A 59 4.23 12.28 2.18
C TYR A 59 4.37 13.29 1.05
N ILE A 60 5.58 13.86 0.91
CA ILE A 60 6.00 14.60 -0.28
C ILE A 60 6.88 13.66 -1.10
N SER A 61 6.35 13.14 -2.21
CA SER A 61 7.07 12.18 -3.06
C SER A 61 7.39 12.72 -4.44
N THR A 62 6.56 13.63 -4.96
CA THR A 62 6.69 14.14 -6.32
C THR A 62 6.46 15.64 -6.32
N LEU A 63 7.28 16.36 -7.07
CA LEU A 63 7.14 17.77 -7.39
C LEU A 63 7.09 17.92 -8.91
N THR A 64 6.16 18.72 -9.41
CA THR A 64 5.98 19.00 -10.83
C THR A 64 6.02 20.50 -11.05
N ILE A 65 6.77 20.94 -12.05
CA ILE A 65 6.74 22.29 -12.57
C ILE A 65 6.10 22.27 -13.95
N GLU A 66 5.25 23.25 -14.26
CA GLU A 66 4.45 23.31 -15.48
C GLU A 66 4.68 24.64 -16.21
N ASN A 67 4.80 24.55 -17.55
CA ASN A 67 4.64 25.67 -18.46
C ASN A 67 3.22 25.62 -19.03
N SER A 68 2.32 26.43 -18.47
CA SER A 68 0.91 26.37 -18.86
C SER A 68 0.64 26.93 -20.25
N LYS A 69 1.56 27.74 -20.81
CA LYS A 69 1.44 28.29 -22.18
C LYS A 69 1.77 27.25 -23.24
N GLN A 70 2.76 26.41 -22.98
CA GLN A 70 3.21 25.38 -23.92
C GLN A 70 2.65 23.99 -23.60
N GLY A 71 2.02 23.81 -22.44
CA GLY A 71 1.36 22.57 -22.03
C GLY A 71 2.30 21.43 -21.62
N TRP A 72 3.58 21.72 -21.35
CA TRP A 72 4.53 20.69 -20.91
C TRP A 72 4.90 20.81 -19.42
N THR A 73 5.24 19.69 -18.83
CA THR A 73 5.58 19.55 -17.43
C THR A 73 6.91 18.84 -17.24
N ASN A 74 7.61 19.20 -16.18
CA ASN A 74 8.76 18.43 -15.70
C ASN A 74 8.47 17.95 -14.27
N SER A 75 8.57 16.64 -14.05
CA SER A 75 8.22 15.99 -12.77
C SER A 75 9.38 15.16 -12.28
N SER A 76 9.71 15.33 -11.01
CA SER A 76 10.68 14.51 -10.28
C SER A 76 10.33 14.52 -8.79
N SER A 77 11.20 13.97 -7.95
CA SER A 77 11.11 14.18 -6.51
C SER A 77 11.53 15.60 -6.15
N ALA A 78 11.21 16.04 -4.93
CA ALA A 78 11.59 17.35 -4.43
C ALA A 78 13.12 17.48 -4.28
N SER A 79 13.63 18.71 -4.29
CA SER A 79 15.02 18.99 -3.95
C SER A 79 15.19 19.19 -2.44
N TYR A 80 16.44 19.06 -1.96
CA TYR A 80 16.79 19.48 -0.61
C TYR A 80 16.50 20.96 -0.37
N TYR A 81 16.81 21.83 -1.35
CA TYR A 81 16.52 23.26 -1.28
C TYR A 81 15.04 23.53 -1.00
N PHE A 82 14.11 22.87 -1.71
CA PHE A 82 12.67 23.02 -1.46
C PHE A 82 12.30 22.58 -0.04
N LEU A 83 12.81 21.42 0.40
CA LEU A 83 12.50 20.88 1.72
C LEU A 83 13.08 21.78 2.85
N ASP A 84 14.33 22.20 2.73
CA ASP A 84 15.00 23.02 3.75
C ASP A 84 14.44 24.46 3.79
N ARG A 85 14.25 25.08 2.63
CA ARG A 85 13.81 26.48 2.54
C ARG A 85 12.37 26.69 2.94
N TYR A 86 11.48 25.76 2.57
CA TYR A 86 10.03 25.91 2.69
C TYR A 86 9.42 24.92 3.67
N VAL A 87 9.61 23.62 3.46
CA VAL A 87 8.93 22.58 4.24
C VAL A 87 9.40 22.54 5.70
N SER A 88 10.71 22.70 5.96
CA SER A 88 11.27 22.71 7.32
C SER A 88 10.75 23.84 8.20
N LYS A 89 10.14 24.88 7.62
CA LYS A 89 9.63 26.05 8.33
C LYS A 89 8.18 25.90 8.79
N LEU A 90 7.50 24.83 8.41
CA LEU A 90 6.15 24.52 8.87
C LEU A 90 6.17 24.28 10.38
N LYS A 91 5.14 24.76 11.06
CA LYS A 91 5.03 24.72 12.53
C LYS A 91 4.02 23.69 13.05
N THR A 92 3.04 23.34 12.22
CA THR A 92 1.96 22.42 12.60
C THR A 92 2.42 20.95 12.68
N PRO A 93 3.33 20.44 11.79
CA PRO A 93 3.84 19.10 11.93
C PRO A 93 4.59 18.90 13.25
N GLU A 94 4.42 17.75 13.89
CA GLU A 94 5.20 17.34 15.07
C GLU A 94 6.67 17.09 14.68
N LYS A 95 6.87 16.41 13.55
CA LYS A 95 8.20 16.05 13.02
C LYS A 95 8.19 16.10 11.49
N ILE A 96 9.34 16.42 10.92
CA ILE A 96 9.56 16.45 9.48
C ILE A 96 10.82 15.65 9.17
N ALA A 97 10.63 14.48 8.57
CA ALA A 97 11.70 13.62 8.13
C ALA A 97 12.03 13.86 6.66
N PHE A 98 13.33 13.94 6.34
CA PHE A 98 13.84 14.02 4.97
C PHE A 98 14.54 12.72 4.59
N TYR A 99 14.32 12.29 3.36
CA TYR A 99 14.97 11.10 2.81
C TYR A 99 15.20 11.26 1.31
N THR A 100 16.16 10.51 0.76
CA THR A 100 16.26 10.31 -0.69
C THR A 100 15.52 9.03 -1.08
N PHE A 101 14.99 8.98 -2.29
CA PHE A 101 14.63 7.68 -2.86
C PHE A 101 15.90 6.86 -3.04
N SER A 102 15.80 5.56 -2.78
CA SER A 102 16.96 4.68 -2.89
C SER A 102 17.46 4.61 -4.33
N HIS A 103 18.78 4.46 -4.46
CA HIS A 103 19.45 4.29 -5.73
C HIS A 103 20.46 3.15 -5.63
N PRO A 104 20.67 2.40 -6.72
CA PRO A 104 21.58 1.27 -6.71
C PRO A 104 23.04 1.74 -6.67
N ALA A 105 23.83 1.09 -5.83
CA ALA A 105 25.28 1.26 -5.74
C ALA A 105 25.97 -0.10 -5.78
N ASN A 106 27.18 -0.11 -6.30
CA ASN A 106 27.99 -1.32 -6.32
C ASN A 106 28.81 -1.40 -5.03
N THR A 107 28.90 -2.60 -4.49
CA THR A 107 29.83 -2.97 -3.43
C THR A 107 30.53 -4.30 -3.79
N TYR A 108 31.69 -4.54 -3.24
CA TYR A 108 32.49 -5.72 -3.55
C TYR A 108 32.87 -6.47 -2.29
N VAL A 109 32.67 -7.77 -2.28
CA VAL A 109 33.07 -8.69 -1.20
C VAL A 109 33.79 -9.88 -1.81
N ASN A 110 35.04 -10.12 -1.41
CA ASN A 110 35.85 -11.22 -1.95
C ASN A 110 35.84 -11.27 -3.49
N ASN A 111 36.06 -10.13 -4.14
CA ASN A 111 35.99 -9.95 -5.60
C ASN A 111 34.64 -10.24 -6.24
N LYS A 112 33.58 -10.43 -5.45
CA LYS A 112 32.21 -10.64 -5.95
C LYS A 112 31.43 -9.32 -5.82
N LYS A 113 30.87 -8.87 -6.93
CA LYS A 113 30.01 -7.69 -6.98
C LYS A 113 28.66 -7.98 -6.32
N ILE A 114 28.24 -7.10 -5.43
CA ILE A 114 26.89 -7.04 -4.85
C ILE A 114 26.29 -5.67 -5.17
N VAL A 115 25.03 -5.59 -5.53
CA VAL A 115 24.32 -4.33 -5.72
C VAL A 115 23.49 -4.07 -4.47
N VAL A 116 23.69 -2.90 -3.87
CA VAL A 116 22.93 -2.44 -2.70
C VAL A 116 22.17 -1.16 -3.02
N GLU A 117 21.02 -0.98 -2.42
CA GLU A 117 20.21 0.23 -2.54
C GLU A 117 20.56 1.22 -1.42
N ILE A 118 21.17 2.35 -1.77
CA ILE A 118 21.52 3.41 -0.81
C ILE A 118 20.35 4.35 -0.64
N LYS A 119 19.98 4.64 0.61
CA LYS A 119 19.02 5.66 1.01
C LYS A 119 19.68 6.63 1.98
N ASN A 120 19.55 7.93 1.68
CA ASN A 120 20.06 8.96 2.59
C ASN A 120 18.92 9.58 3.39
N THR A 121 19.11 9.81 4.70
CA THR A 121 18.05 10.32 5.58
C THR A 121 18.60 11.33 6.60
N ASN A 122 17.70 12.13 7.19
CA ASN A 122 18.05 12.87 8.40
C ASN A 122 17.86 11.99 9.65
N ASP A 123 18.25 12.49 10.81
CA ASP A 123 18.09 11.82 12.10
C ASP A 123 16.61 11.63 12.49
N ILE A 124 15.77 12.62 12.20
CA ILE A 124 14.31 12.59 12.49
C ILE A 124 13.59 11.45 11.75
N TYR A 125 14.14 11.00 10.63
CA TYR A 125 13.58 9.89 9.86
C TYR A 125 13.38 8.64 10.71
N TRP A 126 14.31 8.31 11.59
CA TRP A 126 14.26 7.16 12.48
C TRP A 126 13.20 7.27 13.58
N GLU A 127 12.84 8.50 13.94
CA GLU A 127 11.78 8.76 14.93
C GLU A 127 10.38 8.73 14.31
N VAL A 128 10.27 9.03 13.01
CA VAL A 128 9.03 8.97 12.24
C VAL A 128 8.78 7.55 11.78
N ALA A 129 9.77 6.91 11.20
CA ALA A 129 9.75 5.53 10.76
C ALA A 129 10.31 4.64 11.88
N GLU A 130 9.46 3.80 12.45
CA GLU A 130 9.77 2.98 13.62
C GLU A 130 10.45 1.66 13.21
N TYR A 131 11.74 1.74 12.88
CA TYR A 131 12.52 0.57 12.50
C TYR A 131 12.86 -0.32 13.70
N ASP A 132 12.76 -1.63 13.52
CA ASP A 132 13.26 -2.64 14.44
C ASP A 132 14.79 -2.77 14.28
N PHE A 133 15.54 -2.23 15.22
CA PHE A 133 16.99 -2.38 15.27
C PHE A 133 17.36 -3.75 15.85
N LEU A 134 17.95 -4.61 15.02
CA LEU A 134 18.47 -5.91 15.44
C LEU A 134 19.81 -5.78 16.15
N GLU A 135 20.62 -4.77 15.74
CA GLU A 135 21.88 -4.41 16.36
C GLU A 135 22.05 -2.89 16.36
N GLY A 136 22.69 -2.36 17.39
CA GLY A 136 23.08 -0.95 17.45
C GLY A 136 21.93 0.03 17.55
N LYS A 137 22.07 1.18 16.88
CA LYS A 137 21.14 2.31 16.95
C LYS A 137 21.25 3.21 15.72
N PRO A 138 20.25 4.11 15.47
CA PRO A 138 20.32 5.10 14.40
C PRO A 138 21.44 6.13 14.62
N TYR A 139 21.83 6.83 13.56
CA TYR A 139 22.71 7.98 13.67
C TYR A 139 21.98 9.19 14.28
N THR A 140 22.75 9.99 15.00
CA THR A 140 22.27 11.18 15.71
C THR A 140 22.31 12.41 14.81
N LYS A 141 21.60 13.48 15.22
CA LYS A 141 21.66 14.79 14.57
C LYS A 141 23.12 15.27 14.42
N GLN A 142 23.96 15.13 15.44
CA GLN A 142 25.36 15.51 15.39
C GLN A 142 26.14 14.78 14.30
N GLN A 143 25.88 13.47 14.13
CA GLN A 143 26.53 12.68 13.07
C GLN A 143 26.05 13.09 11.67
N VAL A 144 24.77 13.46 11.54
CA VAL A 144 24.24 14.02 10.30
C VAL A 144 24.89 15.36 9.97
N ASP A 145 24.92 16.30 10.94
CA ASP A 145 25.47 17.66 10.76
C ASP A 145 26.95 17.62 10.41
N GLN A 146 27.70 16.66 10.96
CA GLN A 146 29.14 16.46 10.73
C GLN A 146 29.46 15.63 9.48
N ALA A 147 28.46 15.22 8.70
CA ALA A 147 28.62 14.29 7.58
C ALA A 147 29.44 13.05 7.95
N ALA A 148 29.19 12.48 9.13
CA ALA A 148 29.92 11.32 9.63
C ALA A 148 29.70 10.12 8.69
N LYS A 149 30.78 9.45 8.26
CA LYS A 149 30.75 8.25 7.43
C LYS A 149 30.27 7.03 8.24
N VAL A 150 29.01 7.04 8.63
CA VAL A 150 28.32 5.96 9.36
C VAL A 150 27.17 5.40 8.53
N ALA A 151 26.87 4.12 8.72
CA ALA A 151 25.81 3.43 8.03
C ALA A 151 24.94 2.63 9.00
N VAL A 152 23.62 2.60 8.74
CA VAL A 152 22.71 1.57 9.20
C VAL A 152 22.41 0.67 8.01
N ILE A 153 22.48 -0.65 8.19
CA ILE A 153 22.30 -1.61 7.08
C ILE A 153 21.12 -2.55 7.34
N SER A 154 20.55 -3.10 6.29
CA SER A 154 19.52 -4.14 6.40
C SER A 154 20.12 -5.47 6.85
N GLU A 155 19.28 -6.36 7.40
CA GLU A 155 19.66 -7.71 7.81
C GLU A 155 20.20 -8.52 6.64
N SER A 156 19.55 -8.45 5.48
CA SER A 156 19.99 -9.12 4.26
C SER A 156 21.34 -8.62 3.77
N THR A 157 21.57 -7.31 3.85
CA THR A 157 22.89 -6.72 3.52
C THR A 157 23.97 -7.17 4.51
N LYS A 158 23.67 -7.22 5.82
CA LYS A 158 24.58 -7.80 6.80
C LYS A 158 24.98 -9.21 6.38
N LYS A 159 24.02 -10.08 6.07
CA LYS A 159 24.27 -11.47 5.68
C LYS A 159 25.05 -11.57 4.37
N ALA A 160 24.69 -10.78 3.37
CA ALA A 160 25.33 -10.83 2.06
C ALA A 160 26.76 -10.31 2.08
N TYR A 161 27.05 -9.26 2.88
CA TYR A 161 28.36 -8.60 2.92
C TYR A 161 29.31 -9.21 3.95
N PHE A 162 28.81 -9.53 5.15
CA PHE A 162 29.63 -10.00 6.28
C PHE A 162 29.49 -11.50 6.56
N GLY A 163 28.48 -12.17 5.98
CA GLY A 163 28.18 -13.58 6.31
C GLY A 163 27.57 -13.75 7.70
N ASP A 164 27.95 -14.83 8.39
CA ASP A 164 27.36 -15.24 9.67
C ASP A 164 28.01 -14.58 10.91
N PHE A 165 28.57 -13.38 10.76
CA PHE A 165 29.09 -12.66 11.92
C PHE A 165 27.99 -12.36 12.94
N LYS A 166 28.24 -12.67 14.22
CA LYS A 166 27.29 -12.41 15.30
C LYS A 166 26.95 -10.93 15.42
N SER A 167 27.97 -10.07 15.34
CA SER A 167 27.80 -8.60 15.29
C SER A 167 28.72 -7.97 14.27
N VAL A 168 28.21 -6.92 13.59
CA VAL A 168 28.94 -6.14 12.60
C VAL A 168 29.14 -4.68 13.02
N LEU A 169 28.73 -4.33 14.21
CA LEU A 169 28.91 -2.97 14.74
C LEU A 169 30.41 -2.59 14.77
N GLY A 170 30.70 -1.39 14.26
CA GLY A 170 32.08 -0.88 14.16
C GLY A 170 32.86 -1.38 12.96
N LYS A 171 32.41 -2.42 12.24
CA LYS A 171 33.00 -2.84 10.97
C LYS A 171 32.69 -1.85 9.85
N TYR A 172 33.38 -1.95 8.73
CA TYR A 172 33.19 -1.07 7.60
C TYR A 172 32.51 -1.82 6.45
N ILE A 173 31.54 -1.16 5.83
CA ILE A 173 30.92 -1.56 4.55
C ILE A 173 31.38 -0.57 3.49
N GLU A 174 31.86 -1.07 2.36
CA GLU A 174 32.07 -0.25 1.17
C GLU A 174 30.76 -0.13 0.42
N ALA A 175 30.40 1.08 0.02
CA ALA A 175 29.28 1.32 -0.89
C ALA A 175 29.59 2.55 -1.74
N ASP A 176 29.44 2.42 -3.06
CA ASP A 176 29.67 3.49 -4.01
C ASP A 176 31.11 4.09 -3.91
N ASN A 177 32.13 3.22 -3.77
CA ASN A 177 33.58 3.52 -3.61
C ASN A 177 33.93 4.32 -2.34
N GLU A 178 33.09 4.25 -1.31
CA GLU A 178 33.34 4.90 -0.02
C GLU A 178 33.13 3.89 1.12
N ASN A 179 33.88 4.04 2.20
CA ASN A 179 33.79 3.19 3.38
C ASN A 179 32.96 3.84 4.48
N TYR A 180 31.96 3.14 4.97
CA TYR A 180 31.07 3.58 6.03
C TYR A 180 31.14 2.64 7.23
N ARG A 181 31.29 3.20 8.43
CA ARG A 181 31.28 2.41 9.67
C ARG A 181 29.86 2.01 10.02
N VAL A 182 29.59 0.72 10.12
CA VAL A 182 28.27 0.17 10.52
C VAL A 182 28.01 0.50 11.99
N ILE A 183 26.90 1.15 12.27
CA ILE A 183 26.45 1.52 13.63
C ILE A 183 25.12 0.92 14.01
N GLY A 184 24.40 0.34 13.07
CA GLY A 184 23.12 -0.35 13.30
C GLY A 184 22.79 -1.32 12.20
N VAL A 185 21.97 -2.32 12.56
CA VAL A 185 21.35 -3.26 11.64
C VAL A 185 19.85 -3.25 11.88
N VAL A 186 19.09 -3.11 10.82
CA VAL A 186 17.62 -3.07 10.87
C VAL A 186 17.02 -4.27 10.14
N LYS A 187 15.80 -4.63 10.53
CA LYS A 187 15.00 -5.65 9.85
C LYS A 187 14.75 -5.28 8.40
N ASP A 188 14.74 -6.27 7.52
CA ASP A 188 14.48 -6.10 6.09
C ASP A 188 13.09 -5.51 5.80
N LEU A 189 13.02 -4.77 4.70
CA LEU A 189 11.79 -4.23 4.15
C LEU A 189 11.58 -4.70 2.70
N PRO A 190 10.33 -4.85 2.25
CA PRO A 190 10.06 -5.12 0.84
C PRO A 190 10.34 -3.88 -0.03
N LYS A 191 10.88 -4.10 -1.23
CA LYS A 191 11.20 -3.02 -2.21
C LYS A 191 9.99 -2.15 -2.60
N THR A 192 8.79 -2.67 -2.42
CA THR A 192 7.53 -1.93 -2.65
C THR A 192 7.34 -0.75 -1.71
N MET A 193 7.99 -0.74 -0.54
CA MET A 193 7.92 0.35 0.44
C MET A 193 8.94 1.47 0.11
N ARG A 194 8.81 2.08 -1.06
CA ARG A 194 9.80 3.02 -1.64
C ARG A 194 10.22 4.17 -0.74
N ASN A 195 9.33 4.68 0.13
CA ASN A 195 9.65 5.76 1.07
C ASN A 195 10.60 5.28 2.17
N PHE A 196 10.60 3.98 2.46
CA PHE A 196 11.32 3.38 3.59
C PHE A 196 12.46 2.46 3.15
N TYR A 197 12.29 1.72 2.06
CA TYR A 197 13.24 0.71 1.60
C TYR A 197 14.63 1.28 1.30
N GLY A 198 15.65 0.61 1.80
CA GLY A 198 17.07 0.76 1.52
C GLY A 198 17.85 -0.43 2.08
N ASP A 199 18.96 -0.76 1.46
CA ASP A 199 19.89 -1.78 1.93
C ASP A 199 20.97 -1.15 2.83
N VAL A 200 21.34 0.09 2.52
CA VAL A 200 22.30 0.92 3.27
C VAL A 200 21.71 2.30 3.48
N TYR A 201 21.57 2.70 4.72
CA TYR A 201 21.06 4.02 5.11
C TYR A 201 22.20 4.90 5.58
N LEU A 202 22.34 6.08 4.98
CA LEU A 202 23.40 7.05 5.25
C LEU A 202 22.81 8.40 5.66
N PRO A 203 23.54 9.24 6.43
CA PRO A 203 23.21 10.67 6.58
C PRO A 203 23.00 11.36 5.23
N TYR A 204 21.96 12.20 5.10
CA TYR A 204 21.69 12.89 3.83
C TYR A 204 22.83 13.85 3.42
N THR A 205 23.62 14.29 4.38
CA THR A 205 24.81 15.14 4.15
C THR A 205 25.92 14.42 3.37
N LEU A 206 25.82 13.11 3.18
CA LEU A 206 26.72 12.29 2.37
C LEU A 206 26.21 12.05 0.93
N VAL A 207 25.11 12.69 0.54
CA VAL A 207 24.63 12.65 -0.86
C VAL A 207 25.71 13.21 -1.77
N LYS A 208 26.05 12.46 -2.82
CA LYS A 208 27.04 12.89 -3.81
C LYS A 208 26.51 14.04 -4.68
N GLY A 209 27.37 14.95 -5.06
CA GLY A 209 27.03 16.13 -5.83
C GLY A 209 26.55 17.31 -4.98
N ASP A 210 26.15 18.39 -5.63
CA ASP A 210 25.64 19.60 -4.95
C ASP A 210 24.15 19.46 -4.62
N TYR A 211 23.84 18.73 -3.55
CA TYR A 211 22.45 18.57 -3.10
C TYR A 211 21.82 19.87 -2.55
N LYS A 212 22.64 20.91 -2.28
CA LYS A 212 22.18 22.24 -1.84
C LYS A 212 21.86 23.19 -2.99
N LYS A 213 22.06 22.76 -4.23
CA LYS A 213 21.75 23.55 -5.41
C LYS A 213 20.34 24.14 -5.35
N VAL A 214 20.21 25.41 -5.76
CA VAL A 214 18.95 26.14 -5.78
C VAL A 214 18.10 25.66 -6.98
N GLU A 215 17.35 24.61 -6.74
CA GLU A 215 16.44 24.00 -7.68
C GLU A 215 15.25 23.40 -6.95
N LEU A 216 14.12 23.12 -7.64
CA LEU A 216 12.94 22.54 -7.02
C LEU A 216 12.91 21.02 -7.16
N LEU A 217 13.49 20.48 -8.24
CA LEU A 217 13.46 19.06 -8.58
C LEU A 217 14.80 18.39 -8.28
N SER A 218 14.77 17.23 -7.64
CA SER A 218 15.94 16.39 -7.38
C SER A 218 15.50 14.96 -7.00
N ASN A 219 16.07 14.36 -5.94
CA ASN A 219 15.78 13.00 -5.49
C ASN A 219 15.37 12.92 -4.00
N PHE A 220 14.85 13.98 -3.41
CA PHE A 220 14.42 13.98 -2.02
C PHE A 220 12.91 13.84 -1.89
N GLY A 221 12.50 13.25 -0.76
CA GLY A 221 11.13 13.23 -0.28
C GLY A 221 11.08 13.64 1.19
N ALA A 222 9.87 13.86 1.70
CA ALA A 222 9.68 14.14 3.11
C ALA A 222 8.46 13.40 3.66
N ILE A 223 8.50 13.12 4.97
CA ILE A 223 7.36 12.64 5.75
C ILE A 223 7.07 13.71 6.79
N LEU A 224 5.87 14.28 6.75
CA LEU A 224 5.35 15.21 7.72
C LEU A 224 4.45 14.44 8.69
N LEU A 225 4.87 14.35 9.94
CA LEU A 225 4.10 13.68 10.98
C LEU A 225 3.23 14.69 11.72
N ALA A 226 1.91 14.51 11.68
CA ALA A 226 0.98 15.28 12.51
C ALA A 226 1.03 14.77 13.97
N LYS A 227 0.68 15.62 14.95
CA LYS A 227 0.60 15.24 16.37
C LYS A 227 -0.40 14.10 16.61
N ASN A 228 -1.53 14.19 15.94
CA ASN A 228 -2.59 13.18 15.93
C ASN A 228 -3.30 13.19 14.56
N GLU A 229 -4.18 12.24 14.32
CA GLU A 229 -4.91 12.10 13.06
C GLU A 229 -5.82 13.32 12.78
N ALA A 230 -6.44 13.91 13.81
CA ALA A 230 -7.30 15.07 13.66
C ALA A 230 -6.56 16.37 13.24
N ASP A 231 -5.23 16.40 13.39
CA ASP A 231 -4.40 17.53 12.97
C ASP A 231 -3.90 17.39 11.51
N VAL A 232 -4.10 16.24 10.85
CA VAL A 232 -3.70 16.03 9.44
C VAL A 232 -4.24 17.14 8.52
N PRO A 233 -5.53 17.54 8.58
CA PRO A 233 -6.04 18.62 7.74
C PRO A 233 -5.36 19.98 8.01
N LYS A 234 -4.95 20.24 9.25
CA LYS A 234 -4.26 21.50 9.62
C LYS A 234 -2.84 21.52 9.02
N VAL A 235 -2.13 20.40 9.09
CA VAL A 235 -0.80 20.26 8.44
C VAL A 235 -0.92 20.48 6.94
N SER A 236 -1.93 19.87 6.30
CA SER A 236 -2.20 20.05 4.87
C SER A 236 -2.52 21.51 4.53
N ALA A 237 -3.36 22.18 5.32
CA ALA A 237 -3.73 23.58 5.08
C ALA A 237 -2.50 24.51 5.16
N GLU A 238 -1.67 24.36 6.20
CA GLU A 238 -0.43 25.16 6.34
C GLU A 238 0.53 24.89 5.18
N TYR A 239 0.68 23.61 4.79
CA TYR A 239 1.53 23.23 3.68
C TYR A 239 1.10 23.86 2.35
N TYR A 240 -0.19 23.79 2.00
CA TYR A 240 -0.68 24.38 0.75
C TYR A 240 -0.67 25.91 0.78
N GLN A 241 -0.85 26.53 1.93
CA GLN A 241 -0.63 27.97 2.11
C GLN A 241 0.84 28.37 1.89
N MET A 242 1.79 27.56 2.34
CA MET A 242 3.20 27.73 2.07
C MET A 242 3.49 27.51 0.57
N LEU A 243 2.99 26.43 0.00
CA LEU A 243 3.23 26.07 -1.41
C LEU A 243 2.77 27.16 -2.38
N SER A 244 1.65 27.83 -2.11
CA SER A 244 1.14 28.92 -2.95
C SER A 244 2.10 30.10 -3.07
N LYS A 245 3.13 30.20 -2.21
CA LYS A 245 4.15 31.26 -2.21
C LYS A 245 5.47 30.81 -2.80
N VAL A 246 5.61 29.55 -3.22
CA VAL A 246 6.85 29.01 -3.80
C VAL A 246 7.00 29.46 -5.26
N PRO A 247 8.06 30.17 -5.62
CA PRO A 247 8.30 30.57 -7.01
C PRO A 247 8.79 29.39 -7.86
N THR A 248 8.60 29.45 -9.15
CA THR A 248 9.04 28.42 -10.10
C THR A 248 10.57 28.33 -10.27
N LEU A 249 11.32 29.31 -9.82
CA LEU A 249 12.78 29.47 -9.97
C LEU A 249 13.29 29.54 -11.43
N ASN A 250 12.55 29.08 -12.40
CA ASN A 250 12.86 29.13 -13.81
C ASN A 250 11.73 29.84 -14.57
N LYS A 251 12.07 30.84 -15.41
CA LYS A 251 11.12 31.67 -16.16
C LYS A 251 10.31 30.88 -17.20
N ASP A 252 10.79 29.71 -17.60
CA ASP A 252 10.08 28.83 -18.52
C ASP A 252 8.86 28.14 -17.91
N PHE A 253 8.74 28.18 -16.58
CA PHE A 253 7.63 27.56 -15.83
C PHE A 253 6.86 28.63 -15.07
N ASP A 254 5.55 28.44 -14.95
CA ASP A 254 4.64 29.36 -14.27
C ASP A 254 3.85 28.72 -13.13
N LYS A 255 3.90 27.38 -12.98
CA LYS A 255 3.24 26.67 -11.88
C LYS A 255 4.13 25.63 -11.22
N VAL A 256 3.91 25.47 -9.91
CA VAL A 256 4.53 24.43 -9.08
C VAL A 256 3.44 23.60 -8.42
N TYR A 257 3.52 22.29 -8.60
CA TYR A 257 2.68 21.31 -7.90
C TYR A 257 3.60 20.41 -7.04
N ALA A 258 3.40 20.42 -5.75
CA ALA A 258 4.07 19.51 -4.83
C ALA A 258 3.00 18.97 -3.88
N HIS A 259 2.65 17.70 -4.04
CA HIS A 259 1.53 17.14 -3.32
C HIS A 259 1.98 16.64 -1.95
N LEU A 260 1.18 16.99 -0.93
CA LEU A 260 1.28 16.43 0.40
C LEU A 260 0.12 15.44 0.55
N ASP A 261 0.40 14.19 0.25
CA ASP A 261 -0.60 13.14 0.15
C ASP A 261 -0.48 12.14 1.31
N THR A 262 -1.61 11.62 1.77
CA THR A 262 -1.65 10.35 2.51
C THR A 262 -1.25 9.19 1.58
N GLU A 263 -0.95 8.00 2.13
CA GLU A 263 -0.54 6.86 1.30
C GLU A 263 -1.63 6.47 0.27
N ILE A 264 -2.90 6.54 0.66
CA ILE A 264 -4.01 6.25 -0.25
C ILE A 264 -4.22 7.35 -1.31
N GLU A 265 -4.03 8.62 -0.97
CA GLU A 265 -4.10 9.71 -1.95
C GLU A 265 -2.95 9.62 -2.96
N LYS A 266 -1.75 9.27 -2.49
CA LYS A 266 -0.59 9.02 -3.36
C LYS A 266 -0.86 7.87 -4.33
N PHE A 267 -1.44 6.76 -3.85
CA PHE A 267 -1.87 5.64 -4.69
C PHE A 267 -2.92 6.10 -5.72
N SER A 268 -3.97 6.76 -5.25
CA SER A 268 -5.06 7.26 -6.10
C SER A 268 -4.56 8.22 -7.18
N ARG A 269 -3.66 9.14 -6.82
CA ARG A 269 -3.03 10.08 -7.74
C ARG A 269 -2.24 9.36 -8.83
N GLY A 270 -1.50 8.33 -8.48
CA GLY A 270 -0.72 7.53 -9.42
C GLY A 270 -1.56 6.72 -10.40
N VAL A 271 -2.82 6.37 -10.03
CA VAL A 271 -3.69 5.53 -10.88
C VAL A 271 -4.66 6.36 -11.73
N VAL A 272 -5.35 7.34 -11.13
CA VAL A 272 -6.45 8.09 -11.80
C VAL A 272 -6.41 9.60 -11.54
N GLY A 273 -5.48 10.08 -10.72
CA GLY A 273 -5.31 11.49 -10.38
C GLY A 273 -4.45 12.25 -11.40
N ASN A 274 -4.20 13.50 -11.08
CA ASN A 274 -3.33 14.40 -11.83
C ASN A 274 -2.73 15.47 -10.90
N ASN A 275 -2.05 16.48 -11.48
CA ASN A 275 -1.45 17.59 -10.72
C ASN A 275 -2.47 18.49 -9.97
N GLN A 276 -3.75 18.41 -10.26
CA GLN A 276 -4.76 19.24 -9.61
C GLN A 276 -5.62 18.47 -8.61
N ASN A 277 -5.78 17.14 -8.81
CA ASN A 277 -6.66 16.32 -8.02
C ASN A 277 -6.05 14.94 -7.74
N SER A 278 -6.14 14.47 -6.49
CA SER A 278 -5.67 13.12 -6.11
C SER A 278 -6.45 11.99 -6.79
N GLY A 279 -7.64 12.26 -7.34
CA GLY A 279 -8.47 11.24 -7.96
C GLY A 279 -9.23 10.35 -6.96
N MET A 280 -9.23 10.66 -5.66
CA MET A 280 -9.91 9.85 -4.62
C MET A 280 -11.38 9.60 -4.94
N GLY A 281 -12.12 10.61 -5.40
CA GLY A 281 -13.52 10.43 -5.79
C GLY A 281 -13.70 9.42 -6.92
N LYS A 282 -12.78 9.42 -7.91
CA LYS A 282 -12.80 8.43 -9.01
C LYS A 282 -12.48 7.02 -8.51
N ILE A 283 -11.46 6.85 -7.66
CA ILE A 283 -11.13 5.54 -7.08
C ILE A 283 -12.32 4.99 -6.28
N ILE A 284 -12.96 5.79 -5.45
CA ILE A 284 -14.15 5.39 -4.68
C ILE A 284 -15.28 4.97 -5.63
N ALA A 285 -15.58 5.78 -6.67
CA ALA A 285 -16.63 5.48 -7.63
C ALA A 285 -16.34 4.19 -8.42
N TYR A 286 -15.11 4.01 -8.91
CA TYR A 286 -14.73 2.79 -9.65
C TYR A 286 -14.74 1.55 -8.75
N SER A 287 -14.27 1.67 -7.50
CA SER A 287 -14.35 0.58 -6.53
C SER A 287 -15.78 0.20 -6.19
N ALA A 288 -16.66 1.18 -6.00
CA ALA A 288 -18.09 0.93 -5.75
C ALA A 288 -18.77 0.24 -6.96
N LEU A 289 -18.49 0.69 -8.19
CA LEU A 289 -18.97 0.07 -9.41
C LEU A 289 -18.46 -1.37 -9.57
N PHE A 290 -17.17 -1.58 -9.30
CA PHE A 290 -16.56 -2.90 -9.34
C PHE A 290 -17.22 -3.86 -8.34
N ILE A 291 -17.38 -3.45 -7.07
CA ILE A 291 -18.04 -4.23 -6.03
C ILE A 291 -19.49 -4.56 -6.46
N LEU A 292 -20.23 -3.57 -6.96
CA LEU A 292 -21.61 -3.76 -7.42
C LEU A 292 -21.67 -4.79 -8.55
N MET A 293 -20.81 -4.68 -9.55
CA MET A 293 -20.76 -5.62 -10.68
C MET A 293 -20.47 -7.05 -10.20
N PHE A 294 -19.47 -7.21 -9.31
CA PHE A 294 -19.12 -8.51 -8.75
C PHE A 294 -20.21 -9.12 -7.86
N LEU A 295 -21.02 -8.31 -7.19
CA LEU A 295 -22.18 -8.79 -6.42
C LEU A 295 -23.37 -9.13 -7.33
N LEU A 296 -23.58 -8.41 -8.41
CA LEU A 296 -24.68 -8.65 -9.34
C LEU A 296 -24.52 -9.96 -10.12
N LEU A 297 -23.32 -10.30 -10.57
CA LEU A 297 -23.07 -11.51 -11.37
C LEU A 297 -23.55 -12.80 -10.68
N PRO A 298 -23.09 -13.15 -9.45
CA PRO A 298 -23.59 -14.34 -8.78
C PRO A 298 -25.07 -14.23 -8.39
N THR A 299 -25.56 -13.03 -8.10
CA THR A 299 -26.99 -12.82 -7.78
C THR A 299 -27.87 -13.16 -8.96
N ILE A 300 -27.57 -12.63 -10.16
CA ILE A 300 -28.31 -12.96 -11.40
C ILE A 300 -28.20 -14.44 -11.70
N ASN A 301 -27.01 -15.03 -11.55
CA ASN A 301 -26.82 -16.48 -11.76
C ASN A 301 -27.69 -17.32 -10.80
N LEU A 302 -27.71 -16.98 -9.51
CA LEU A 302 -28.57 -17.66 -8.53
C LEU A 302 -30.05 -17.50 -8.84
N VAL A 303 -30.51 -16.33 -9.28
CA VAL A 303 -31.90 -16.09 -9.68
C VAL A 303 -32.25 -16.98 -10.88
N ASN A 304 -31.43 -17.01 -11.93
CA ASN A 304 -31.66 -17.82 -13.12
C ASN A 304 -31.70 -19.31 -12.78
N ILE A 305 -30.77 -19.80 -11.96
CA ILE A 305 -30.77 -21.22 -11.53
C ILE A 305 -32.00 -21.53 -10.69
N ASN A 306 -32.44 -20.63 -9.82
CA ASN A 306 -33.65 -20.84 -9.01
C ASN A 306 -34.91 -20.89 -9.89
N ILE A 307 -35.04 -19.99 -10.87
CA ILE A 307 -36.15 -20.01 -11.82
C ILE A 307 -36.16 -21.34 -12.58
N THR A 308 -35.05 -21.76 -13.15
CA THR A 308 -34.94 -23.06 -13.87
C THR A 308 -35.31 -24.22 -12.97
N ARG A 309 -34.85 -24.26 -11.72
CA ARG A 309 -35.20 -25.30 -10.75
C ARG A 309 -36.71 -25.35 -10.44
N ILE A 310 -37.34 -24.18 -10.30
CA ILE A 310 -38.80 -24.09 -10.05
C ILE A 310 -39.55 -24.61 -11.28
N MET A 311 -39.16 -24.24 -12.48
CA MET A 311 -39.79 -24.71 -13.73
C MET A 311 -39.67 -26.22 -13.91
N GLU A 312 -38.49 -26.80 -13.70
CA GLU A 312 -38.26 -28.25 -13.80
C GLU A 312 -39.02 -29.08 -12.74
N ARG A 313 -39.36 -28.46 -11.60
CA ARG A 313 -40.10 -29.11 -10.52
C ARG A 313 -41.58 -28.72 -10.49
N SER A 314 -42.07 -28.06 -11.51
CA SER A 314 -43.45 -27.55 -11.53
C SER A 314 -44.49 -28.64 -11.34
N SER A 315 -44.30 -29.83 -11.95
CA SER A 315 -45.16 -31.01 -11.76
C SER A 315 -45.09 -31.55 -10.32
N GLU A 316 -43.89 -31.68 -9.73
CA GLU A 316 -43.69 -32.12 -8.34
C GLU A 316 -44.34 -31.12 -7.36
N ILE A 317 -44.17 -29.83 -7.61
CA ILE A 317 -44.77 -28.75 -6.83
C ILE A 317 -46.29 -28.81 -6.93
N GLY A 318 -46.85 -29.06 -8.14
CA GLY A 318 -48.27 -29.22 -8.38
C GLY A 318 -48.85 -30.39 -7.58
N VAL A 319 -48.21 -31.55 -7.64
CA VAL A 319 -48.61 -32.73 -6.86
C VAL A 319 -48.58 -32.46 -5.35
N ARG A 320 -47.51 -31.86 -4.83
CA ARG A 320 -47.42 -31.52 -3.40
C ARG A 320 -48.48 -30.52 -2.97
N LYS A 321 -48.81 -29.54 -3.82
CA LYS A 321 -49.93 -28.62 -3.56
C LYS A 321 -51.28 -29.30 -3.54
N ALA A 322 -51.50 -30.24 -4.44
CA ALA A 322 -52.74 -31.05 -4.46
C ALA A 322 -52.90 -31.88 -3.17
N PHE A 323 -51.77 -32.32 -2.57
CA PHE A 323 -51.76 -33.00 -1.27
C PHE A 323 -51.70 -32.04 -0.05
N GLY A 324 -52.00 -30.75 -0.23
CA GLY A 324 -52.17 -29.78 0.86
C GLY A 324 -50.91 -29.09 1.33
N ALA A 325 -49.77 -29.19 0.62
CA ALA A 325 -48.55 -28.45 0.99
C ALA A 325 -48.75 -26.95 0.78
N SER A 326 -48.44 -26.17 1.83
CA SER A 326 -48.54 -24.70 1.74
C SER A 326 -47.41 -24.11 0.86
N SER A 327 -47.71 -23.03 0.14
CA SER A 327 -46.71 -22.31 -0.66
C SER A 327 -45.53 -21.81 0.20
N LYS A 328 -45.78 -21.45 1.47
CA LYS A 328 -44.77 -21.04 2.44
C LYS A 328 -43.73 -22.16 2.69
N THR A 329 -44.18 -23.40 2.85
CA THR A 329 -43.28 -24.56 3.07
C THR A 329 -42.31 -24.77 1.92
N LEU A 330 -42.78 -24.60 0.67
CA LEU A 330 -41.96 -24.73 -0.53
C LEU A 330 -40.94 -23.59 -0.62
N VAL A 331 -41.34 -22.35 -0.34
CA VAL A 331 -40.44 -21.20 -0.31
C VAL A 331 -39.34 -21.39 0.74
N TYR A 332 -39.68 -21.82 1.96
CA TYR A 332 -38.68 -22.11 3.01
C TYR A 332 -37.68 -23.19 2.58
N GLN A 333 -38.13 -24.20 1.87
CA GLN A 333 -37.22 -25.24 1.36
C GLN A 333 -36.19 -24.64 0.38
N PHE A 334 -36.63 -23.81 -0.59
CA PHE A 334 -35.70 -23.14 -1.54
C PHE A 334 -34.74 -22.16 -0.83
N LEU A 335 -35.23 -21.43 0.17
CA LEU A 335 -34.37 -20.56 0.97
C LEU A 335 -33.26 -21.34 1.69
N VAL A 336 -33.61 -22.48 2.32
CA VAL A 336 -32.62 -23.33 2.99
C VAL A 336 -31.59 -23.89 2.00
N GLU A 337 -32.03 -24.34 0.80
CA GLU A 337 -31.12 -24.80 -0.26
C GLU A 337 -30.10 -23.69 -0.66
N ASN A 338 -30.59 -22.47 -0.86
CA ASN A 338 -29.71 -21.33 -1.22
C ASN A 338 -28.79 -20.91 -0.08
N VAL A 339 -29.24 -20.88 1.16
CA VAL A 339 -28.40 -20.58 2.34
C VAL A 339 -27.27 -21.60 2.46
N ILE A 340 -27.55 -22.89 2.28
CA ILE A 340 -26.51 -23.95 2.30
C ILE A 340 -25.48 -23.72 1.18
N LEU A 341 -25.92 -23.42 -0.04
CA LEU A 341 -25.03 -23.12 -1.16
C LEU A 341 -24.15 -21.91 -0.86
N THR A 342 -24.74 -20.85 -0.32
CA THR A 342 -23.99 -19.62 0.02
C THR A 342 -22.97 -19.87 1.12
N LEU A 343 -23.32 -20.64 2.16
CA LEU A 343 -22.38 -21.00 3.23
C LEU A 343 -21.23 -21.86 2.71
N LEU A 344 -21.52 -22.86 1.87
CA LEU A 344 -20.47 -23.71 1.28
C LEU A 344 -19.57 -22.92 0.32
N GLY A 345 -20.15 -22.12 -0.57
CA GLY A 345 -19.40 -21.26 -1.49
C GLY A 345 -18.60 -20.20 -0.74
N GLY A 346 -19.17 -19.63 0.32
CA GLY A 346 -18.48 -18.71 1.22
C GLY A 346 -17.27 -19.34 1.90
N PHE A 347 -17.43 -20.53 2.46
CA PHE A 347 -16.34 -21.26 3.09
C PHE A 347 -15.18 -21.55 2.11
N ILE A 348 -15.52 -22.01 0.89
CA ILE A 348 -14.53 -22.23 -0.16
C ILE A 348 -13.85 -20.90 -0.54
N GLY A 349 -14.61 -19.82 -0.68
CA GLY A 349 -14.07 -18.48 -0.99
C GLY A 349 -13.10 -17.98 0.06
N VAL A 350 -13.40 -18.16 1.35
CA VAL A 350 -12.47 -17.84 2.46
C VAL A 350 -11.18 -18.65 2.35
N LEU A 351 -11.27 -19.96 2.14
CA LEU A 351 -10.07 -20.81 2.01
C LEU A 351 -9.21 -20.39 0.83
N LEU A 352 -9.82 -20.11 -0.33
CA LEU A 352 -9.11 -19.64 -1.52
C LEU A 352 -8.47 -18.27 -1.29
N SER A 353 -9.14 -17.34 -0.61
CA SER A 353 -8.58 -16.02 -0.32
C SER A 353 -7.39 -16.09 0.65
N VAL A 354 -7.47 -16.90 1.71
CA VAL A 354 -6.37 -17.12 2.65
C VAL A 354 -5.17 -17.73 1.91
N PHE A 355 -5.40 -18.75 1.07
CA PHE A 355 -4.34 -19.36 0.27
C PHE A 355 -3.70 -18.34 -0.69
N ALA A 356 -4.50 -17.53 -1.37
CA ALA A 356 -4.00 -16.51 -2.30
C ALA A 356 -3.21 -15.40 -1.56
N ILE A 357 -3.71 -14.90 -0.43
CA ILE A 357 -3.00 -13.90 0.39
C ILE A 357 -1.66 -14.46 0.86
N TYR A 358 -1.62 -15.70 1.36
CA TYR A 358 -0.40 -16.33 1.85
C TYR A 358 0.70 -16.46 0.76
N ASN A 359 0.31 -16.68 -0.51
CA ASN A 359 1.28 -16.78 -1.62
C ASN A 359 1.65 -15.43 -2.25
N LEU A 360 0.91 -14.35 -1.94
CA LEU A 360 1.18 -13.00 -2.45
C LEU A 360 1.96 -12.12 -1.45
N THR A 361 2.08 -12.55 -0.20
CA THR A 361 2.86 -11.90 0.85
C THR A 361 4.21 -12.55 1.04
#